data_59a1c77363b65de867928065c1c04778
#
_entry.id   59a1c77363b65de867928065c1c04778
#
_cell.length_a   1.000
_cell.length_b   1.000
_cell.length_c   1.000
_cell.angle_alpha   90.00
_cell.angle_beta   90.00
_cell.angle_gamma   90.00
#
_symmetry.space_group_name_H-M   'P 1'
#
loop_
_entity.id
_entity.type
_entity.pdbx_description
1 polymer ?
#
loop_
_entity_poly.entity_id
_entity_poly.type
_entity_poly.pdbx_seq_one_letter_code
_entity_poly.pdbx_strand_id
1 'polypeptide(L)'
;MSRRLRSKTSPTPGTTRRTFVKQVGAAGLAAAAAPLVQPRISVGATPVTLNLWTGYPELEPFYKKAGEEYAKAHPGFKLETLSSQLREMEQKLTAAVPTDTGPDVYDIGRNIALTFADGGLLPPNPPKVMSLLKSKAFNPVVVEYNTWKGQVYGIPFQEGSKPALFYNTKMFKEAGLNPNKPPATFDELMAAARKLAKKDASGNLVRAGISLRLSGQGSGVGEKFWFVLYPMGGDIVVKTKSGKWRNGYDNEAGRAALKFYIDAVHKYQVDDTKLQHDAAAFVSEQAAMLMREAWVIGELKEKGPKVEYNTVAVPRAKRWGGMTQPWSLYVTKSTKNPDVAWDFAQFLVSPSMAVLHLTMTGWTSMRDDVDWSPILKDTPQFKPFLVWDKGRGLYTEPAIPVWDELETKLAERLVTAYADKSLMDKPDGIAKRIKEMAAQSDDLLKKAGIYGTD
;
A
#
# COMPACT_ATOMS: atom_id res chain seq x y z
N MET A 1 45.11 -40.22 -7.79
CA MET A 1 45.62 -39.66 -6.51
C MET A 1 44.96 -38.34 -6.26
N SER A 2 44.13 -38.33 -5.22
CA SER A 2 43.22 -37.27 -4.81
C SER A 2 43.94 -36.21 -3.98
N ARG A 3 43.61 -34.92 -4.16
CA ARG A 3 43.75 -33.91 -3.10
C ARG A 3 42.59 -32.93 -3.18
N ARG A 4 41.63 -33.08 -2.25
CA ARG A 4 40.60 -32.11 -1.90
C ARG A 4 41.26 -30.92 -1.18
N LEU A 5 41.00 -29.71 -1.66
CA LEU A 5 41.18 -28.48 -0.88
C LEU A 5 39.81 -28.00 -0.38
N ARG A 6 39.62 -28.08 0.93
CA ARG A 6 38.52 -27.44 1.65
C ARG A 6 38.93 -25.98 1.94
N SER A 7 38.25 -25.02 1.39
CA SER A 7 38.30 -23.65 1.89
C SER A 7 37.19 -23.47 2.94
N LYS A 8 37.62 -23.20 4.17
CA LYS A 8 36.74 -22.70 5.25
C LYS A 8 36.62 -21.20 5.06
N THR A 9 35.44 -20.73 4.72
CA THR A 9 35.08 -19.31 4.89
C THR A 9 34.11 -19.23 6.08
N SER A 10 34.56 -18.57 7.14
CA SER A 10 33.78 -18.21 8.31
C SER A 10 32.81 -17.12 7.94
N PRO A 11 31.52 -17.14 8.41
CA PRO A 11 30.61 -16.05 8.16
C PRO A 11 30.90 -14.88 9.11
N THR A 12 31.00 -13.70 8.56
CA THR A 12 30.99 -12.41 9.29
C THR A 12 29.67 -12.23 10.02
N PRO A 13 29.64 -11.74 11.27
CA PRO A 13 28.39 -11.58 12.00
C PRO A 13 27.54 -10.46 11.41
N GLY A 14 26.40 -10.81 10.88
CA GLY A 14 25.38 -9.88 10.43
C GLY A 14 24.79 -9.13 11.64
N THR A 15 24.68 -7.82 11.51
CA THR A 15 24.05 -6.93 12.49
C THR A 15 22.56 -7.29 12.61
N THR A 16 22.18 -7.88 13.73
CA THR A 16 20.81 -8.35 13.94
C THR A 16 19.85 -7.20 14.20
N ARG A 17 18.54 -7.39 13.89
CA ARG A 17 17.40 -6.50 14.16
C ARG A 17 17.41 -5.86 15.56
N ARG A 18 18.07 -6.44 16.53
CA ARG A 18 18.21 -5.91 17.90
C ARG A 18 18.94 -4.56 18.01
N THR A 19 19.83 -4.22 17.07
CA THR A 19 20.58 -2.96 17.11
C THR A 19 19.73 -1.78 16.65
N PHE A 20 18.73 -2.00 15.79
CA PHE A 20 17.81 -0.98 15.30
C PHE A 20 16.90 -0.43 16.42
N VAL A 21 16.34 -1.33 17.24
CA VAL A 21 15.45 -0.95 18.37
C VAL A 21 16.18 -0.09 19.42
N LYS A 22 17.50 -0.27 19.59
CA LYS A 22 18.26 0.46 20.61
C LYS A 22 18.61 1.91 20.23
N GLN A 23 18.75 2.23 18.94
CA GLN A 23 19.18 3.58 18.52
C GLN A 23 18.01 4.56 18.28
N VAL A 24 16.81 4.07 17.95
CA VAL A 24 15.62 4.91 17.72
C VAL A 24 14.76 5.05 18.98
N GLY A 25 14.86 4.10 19.92
CA GLY A 25 14.01 4.04 21.10
C GLY A 25 14.29 5.11 22.18
N ALA A 26 15.42 5.80 22.15
CA ALA A 26 15.78 6.76 23.20
C ALA A 26 15.32 8.20 22.95
N ALA A 27 15.09 8.61 21.68
CA ALA A 27 14.76 9.99 21.35
C ALA A 27 13.26 10.26 21.13
N GLY A 28 12.47 9.23 20.83
CA GLY A 28 11.06 9.39 20.42
C GLY A 28 10.02 9.39 21.56
N LEU A 29 10.38 8.95 22.76
CA LEU A 29 9.41 8.75 23.84
C LEU A 29 9.16 9.97 24.74
N ALA A 30 9.89 11.05 24.58
CA ALA A 30 9.80 12.21 25.49
C ALA A 30 8.77 13.29 25.09
N ALA A 31 8.18 13.26 23.88
CA ALA A 31 7.38 14.37 23.36
C ALA A 31 5.86 14.10 23.22
N ALA A 32 5.33 12.95 23.59
CA ALA A 32 3.92 12.61 23.38
C ALA A 32 3.16 12.30 24.69
N ALA A 33 3.41 13.02 25.75
CA ALA A 33 2.59 12.96 26.97
C ALA A 33 1.43 13.97 26.90
N ALA A 34 0.49 13.77 25.97
CA ALA A 34 -0.85 14.31 26.15
C ALA A 34 -1.61 13.38 27.12
N PRO A 35 -2.38 13.88 28.08
CA PRO A 35 -3.08 13.02 29.03
C PRO A 35 -4.12 12.16 28.31
N LEU A 36 -3.89 10.86 28.29
CA LEU A 36 -4.91 9.87 27.91
C LEU A 36 -6.04 9.99 28.94
N VAL A 37 -7.23 10.42 28.51
CA VAL A 37 -8.46 10.28 29.30
C VAL A 37 -8.73 8.78 29.40
N GLN A 38 -8.30 8.17 30.48
CA GLN A 38 -8.46 6.76 30.77
C GLN A 38 -9.86 6.51 31.34
N PRO A 39 -10.67 5.63 30.76
CA PRO A 39 -11.72 4.99 31.54
C PRO A 39 -11.03 4.08 32.59
N ARG A 40 -11.19 4.42 33.87
CA ARG A 40 -10.75 3.55 34.97
C ARG A 40 -11.62 2.30 34.99
N ILE A 41 -11.06 1.18 34.53
CA ILE A 41 -11.65 -0.13 34.84
C ILE A 41 -11.33 -0.42 36.31
N SER A 42 -12.36 -0.71 37.10
CA SER A 42 -12.24 -0.92 38.56
C SER A 42 -11.34 -2.12 38.86
N VAL A 43 -10.58 -2.00 39.96
CA VAL A 43 -9.77 -3.08 40.53
C VAL A 43 -10.70 -4.26 40.89
N GLY A 44 -10.60 -5.36 40.10
CA GLY A 44 -11.48 -6.53 40.23
C GLY A 44 -11.92 -7.12 38.86
N ALA A 45 -11.42 -6.58 37.74
CA ALA A 45 -11.78 -7.07 36.42
C ALA A 45 -11.33 -8.53 36.21
N THR A 46 -12.24 -9.39 35.74
CA THR A 46 -11.93 -10.75 35.28
C THR A 46 -10.81 -10.68 34.27
N PRO A 47 -9.75 -11.53 34.38
CA PRO A 47 -8.70 -11.57 33.37
C PRO A 47 -9.28 -11.81 31.96
N VAL A 48 -8.87 -10.99 31.00
CA VAL A 48 -9.32 -11.10 29.61
C VAL A 48 -8.14 -11.40 28.71
N THR A 49 -8.24 -12.48 27.96
CA THR A 49 -7.32 -12.81 26.88
C THR A 49 -8.00 -12.55 25.54
N LEU A 50 -7.39 -11.73 24.68
CA LEU A 50 -7.78 -11.55 23.28
C LEU A 50 -6.81 -12.29 22.37
N ASN A 51 -7.36 -12.92 21.32
CA ASN A 51 -6.60 -13.54 20.24
C ASN A 51 -6.62 -12.60 19.03
N LEU A 52 -5.43 -12.21 18.56
CA LEU A 52 -5.27 -11.41 17.34
C LEU A 52 -4.53 -12.21 16.27
N TRP A 53 -5.15 -12.34 15.10
CA TRP A 53 -4.54 -13.01 13.95
C TRP A 53 -4.14 -12.00 12.88
N THR A 54 -2.91 -12.17 12.33
CA THR A 54 -2.37 -11.29 11.28
C THR A 54 -1.83 -12.08 10.10
N GLY A 55 -2.18 -11.62 8.90
CA GLY A 55 -1.61 -12.12 7.64
C GLY A 55 -0.24 -11.53 7.30
N TYR A 56 0.35 -10.76 8.21
CA TYR A 56 1.59 -10.01 8.02
C TYR A 56 2.56 -10.29 9.19
N PRO A 57 3.42 -11.32 9.07
CA PRO A 57 4.31 -11.73 10.16
C PRO A 57 5.21 -10.61 10.70
N GLU A 58 5.55 -9.63 9.86
CA GLU A 58 6.31 -8.45 10.26
C GLU A 58 5.58 -7.53 11.24
N LEU A 59 4.24 -7.64 11.35
CA LEU A 59 3.44 -6.87 12.31
C LEU A 59 3.36 -7.51 13.69
N GLU A 60 3.66 -8.79 13.82
CA GLU A 60 3.51 -9.50 15.09
C GLU A 60 4.31 -8.87 16.24
N PRO A 61 5.57 -8.42 16.05
CA PRO A 61 6.31 -7.71 17.11
C PRO A 61 5.62 -6.42 17.56
N PHE A 62 4.98 -5.69 16.64
CA PHE A 62 4.20 -4.50 16.97
C PHE A 62 2.97 -4.87 17.81
N TYR A 63 2.19 -5.87 17.42
CA TYR A 63 1.01 -6.29 18.18
C TYR A 63 1.36 -6.76 19.59
N LYS A 64 2.42 -7.55 19.75
CA LYS A 64 2.92 -7.95 21.08
C LYS A 64 3.27 -6.74 21.93
N LYS A 65 4.00 -5.78 21.37
CA LYS A 65 4.37 -4.54 22.07
C LYS A 65 3.14 -3.69 22.41
N ALA A 66 2.19 -3.54 21.52
CA ALA A 66 0.95 -2.84 21.76
C ALA A 66 0.11 -3.50 22.86
N GLY A 67 0.06 -4.85 22.89
CA GLY A 67 -0.58 -5.61 23.97
C GLY A 67 0.04 -5.35 25.33
N GLU A 68 1.38 -5.31 25.43
CA GLU A 68 2.09 -4.93 26.65
C GLU A 68 1.75 -3.49 27.11
N GLU A 69 1.72 -2.53 26.16
CA GLU A 69 1.38 -1.14 26.48
C GLU A 69 -0.08 -1.00 26.94
N TYR A 70 -1.02 -1.71 26.29
CA TYR A 70 -2.42 -1.72 26.67
C TYR A 70 -2.63 -2.33 28.06
N ALA A 71 -1.94 -3.42 28.39
CA ALA A 71 -2.02 -4.09 29.69
C ALA A 71 -1.61 -3.19 30.87
N LYS A 72 -0.74 -2.18 30.65
CA LYS A 72 -0.36 -1.23 31.71
C LYS A 72 -1.55 -0.43 32.26
N ALA A 73 -2.51 -0.10 31.41
CA ALA A 73 -3.74 0.60 31.78
C ALA A 73 -4.91 -0.35 32.07
N HIS A 74 -4.80 -1.62 31.71
CA HIS A 74 -5.86 -2.64 31.79
C HIS A 74 -5.33 -3.89 32.51
N PRO A 75 -5.19 -3.87 33.86
CA PRO A 75 -4.70 -5.00 34.63
C PRO A 75 -5.52 -6.27 34.36
N GLY A 76 -4.85 -7.39 34.13
CA GLY A 76 -5.49 -8.66 33.75
C GLY A 76 -5.70 -8.86 32.26
N PHE A 77 -5.39 -7.88 31.40
CA PHE A 77 -5.41 -8.05 29.96
C PHE A 77 -4.20 -8.86 29.46
N LYS A 78 -4.46 -9.78 28.55
CA LYS A 78 -3.45 -10.56 27.83
C LYS A 78 -3.78 -10.57 26.34
N LEU A 79 -2.77 -10.38 25.50
CA LEU A 79 -2.87 -10.56 24.04
C LEU A 79 -2.14 -11.84 23.64
N GLU A 80 -2.82 -12.71 22.90
CA GLU A 80 -2.22 -13.83 22.16
C GLU A 80 -2.26 -13.52 20.67
N THR A 81 -1.15 -13.79 19.98
CA THR A 81 -1.03 -13.48 18.54
C THR A 81 -0.79 -14.75 17.74
N LEU A 82 -1.42 -14.84 16.58
CA LEU A 82 -1.10 -15.82 15.54
C LEU A 82 -0.74 -15.07 14.26
N SER A 83 0.43 -15.34 13.72
CA SER A 83 0.88 -14.78 12.45
C SER A 83 1.19 -15.87 11.43
N SER A 84 0.82 -15.66 10.19
CA SER A 84 1.24 -16.49 9.05
C SER A 84 1.25 -15.63 7.78
N GLN A 85 1.74 -16.19 6.68
CA GLN A 85 1.70 -15.48 5.39
C GLN A 85 0.26 -15.21 4.96
N LEU A 86 0.04 -14.08 4.26
CA LEU A 86 -1.30 -13.56 3.93
C LEU A 86 -2.26 -14.64 3.40
N ARG A 87 -1.86 -15.40 2.38
CA ARG A 87 -2.76 -16.40 1.77
C ARG A 87 -3.08 -17.57 2.70
N GLU A 88 -2.16 -17.96 3.56
CA GLU A 88 -2.39 -18.95 4.59
C GLU A 88 -3.34 -18.41 5.66
N MET A 89 -3.19 -17.16 6.07
CA MET A 89 -4.08 -16.51 7.03
C MET A 89 -5.50 -16.37 6.48
N GLU A 90 -5.65 -15.98 5.21
CA GLU A 90 -6.95 -15.94 4.53
C GLU A 90 -7.67 -17.30 4.58
N GLN A 91 -6.95 -18.39 4.33
CA GLN A 91 -7.49 -19.75 4.42
C GLN A 91 -7.89 -20.11 5.86
N LYS A 92 -7.03 -19.80 6.84
CA LYS A 92 -7.32 -20.04 8.27
C LYS A 92 -8.57 -19.28 8.73
N LEU A 93 -8.68 -17.99 8.39
CA LEU A 93 -9.85 -17.17 8.72
C LEU A 93 -11.12 -17.69 8.05
N THR A 94 -11.05 -18.07 6.77
CA THR A 94 -12.18 -18.63 6.03
C THR A 94 -12.70 -19.92 6.65
N ALA A 95 -11.83 -20.74 7.24
CA ALA A 95 -12.21 -21.96 7.93
C ALA A 95 -12.73 -21.70 9.36
N ALA A 96 -12.09 -20.81 10.10
CA ALA A 96 -12.29 -20.65 11.54
C ALA A 96 -13.45 -19.69 11.90
N VAL A 97 -13.62 -18.58 11.16
CA VAL A 97 -14.64 -17.59 11.48
C VAL A 97 -16.07 -18.15 11.38
N PRO A 98 -16.44 -18.94 10.34
CA PRO A 98 -17.78 -19.55 10.27
C PRO A 98 -18.08 -20.59 11.35
N THR A 99 -17.06 -21.11 12.03
CA THR A 99 -17.20 -22.15 13.07
C THR A 99 -17.00 -21.61 14.49
N ASP A 100 -16.95 -20.29 14.66
CA ASP A 100 -16.72 -19.59 15.94
C ASP A 100 -15.40 -20.00 16.64
N THR A 101 -14.42 -20.49 15.86
CA THR A 101 -13.07 -20.84 16.33
C THR A 101 -12.01 -19.84 15.90
N GLY A 102 -12.44 -18.73 15.30
CA GLY A 102 -11.59 -17.65 14.83
C GLY A 102 -11.06 -16.74 15.96
N PRO A 103 -10.27 -15.72 15.61
CA PRO A 103 -9.75 -14.74 16.56
C PRO A 103 -10.82 -13.78 17.05
N ASP A 104 -10.49 -13.03 18.12
CA ASP A 104 -11.30 -11.89 18.56
C ASP A 104 -11.10 -10.68 17.62
N VAL A 105 -9.83 -10.43 17.21
CA VAL A 105 -9.42 -9.36 16.32
C VAL A 105 -8.53 -9.92 15.21
N TYR A 106 -8.67 -9.42 13.98
CA TYR A 106 -7.77 -9.76 12.89
C TYR A 106 -7.53 -8.57 11.97
N ASP A 107 -6.37 -8.56 11.34
CA ASP A 107 -6.06 -7.65 10.24
C ASP A 107 -6.03 -8.42 8.92
N ILE A 108 -6.73 -7.91 7.92
CA ILE A 108 -6.76 -8.52 6.58
C ILE A 108 -7.27 -7.52 5.55
N GLY A 109 -7.09 -7.87 4.26
CA GLY A 109 -7.71 -7.15 3.16
C GLY A 109 -9.24 -7.22 3.20
N ARG A 110 -9.88 -6.14 2.73
CA ARG A 110 -11.33 -5.94 2.75
C ARG A 110 -12.15 -7.12 2.19
N ASN A 111 -11.67 -7.77 1.14
CA ASN A 111 -12.47 -8.75 0.39
C ASN A 111 -12.92 -9.93 1.24
N ILE A 112 -12.01 -10.49 2.05
CA ILE A 112 -12.35 -11.57 2.99
C ILE A 112 -13.32 -11.06 4.07
N ALA A 113 -13.06 -9.87 4.63
CA ALA A 113 -13.91 -9.29 5.66
C ALA A 113 -15.34 -9.02 5.17
N LEU A 114 -15.51 -8.55 3.94
CA LEU A 114 -16.85 -8.31 3.37
C LEU A 114 -17.61 -9.61 3.08
N THR A 115 -16.92 -10.70 2.77
CA THR A 115 -17.54 -12.04 2.68
C THR A 115 -18.12 -12.45 4.03
N PHE A 116 -17.40 -12.20 5.13
CA PHE A 116 -17.91 -12.44 6.48
C PHE A 116 -19.05 -11.50 6.85
N ALA A 117 -19.00 -10.23 6.44
CA ALA A 117 -20.10 -9.29 6.65
C ALA A 117 -21.36 -9.75 5.93
N ASP A 118 -21.27 -10.23 4.68
CA ASP A 118 -22.39 -10.80 3.93
C ASP A 118 -22.97 -12.07 4.58
N GLY A 119 -22.12 -12.89 5.16
CA GLY A 119 -22.52 -14.08 5.94
C GLY A 119 -23.06 -13.76 7.34
N GLY A 120 -23.10 -12.48 7.76
CA GLY A 120 -23.52 -12.08 9.10
C GLY A 120 -22.56 -12.50 10.23
N LEU A 121 -21.32 -12.80 9.88
CA LEU A 121 -20.25 -13.23 10.78
C LEU A 121 -19.37 -12.07 11.28
N LEU A 122 -19.43 -10.94 10.62
CA LEU A 122 -18.74 -9.70 10.98
C LEU A 122 -19.79 -8.65 11.38
N PRO A 123 -19.76 -8.10 12.61
CA PRO A 123 -20.66 -7.04 13.02
C PRO A 123 -20.23 -5.71 12.40
N PRO A 124 -21.17 -4.81 12.09
CA PRO A 124 -20.85 -3.43 11.76
C PRO A 124 -20.23 -2.72 12.95
N ASN A 125 -19.48 -1.64 12.68
CA ASN A 125 -18.80 -0.88 13.71
C ASN A 125 -19.80 -0.30 14.74
N PRO A 126 -19.52 -0.41 16.05
CA PRO A 126 -20.36 0.16 17.09
C PRO A 126 -20.29 1.71 17.11
N PRO A 127 -21.25 2.41 17.75
CA PRO A 127 -21.34 3.86 17.74
C PRO A 127 -20.07 4.59 18.18
N LYS A 128 -19.32 4.07 19.16
CA LYS A 128 -18.06 4.64 19.64
C LYS A 128 -17.00 4.65 18.55
N VAL A 129 -16.86 3.54 17.82
CA VAL A 129 -15.93 3.42 16.67
C VAL A 129 -16.39 4.34 15.53
N MET A 130 -17.69 4.40 15.24
CA MET A 130 -18.22 5.29 14.21
C MET A 130 -17.98 6.77 14.54
N SER A 131 -18.02 7.16 15.81
CA SER A 131 -17.67 8.51 16.25
C SER A 131 -16.21 8.85 15.97
N LEU A 132 -15.30 7.89 16.21
CA LEU A 132 -13.89 8.03 15.87
C LEU A 132 -13.69 8.17 14.35
N LEU A 133 -14.31 7.30 13.55
CA LEU A 133 -14.15 7.30 12.10
C LEU A 133 -14.74 8.54 11.41
N LYS A 134 -15.78 9.13 11.99
CA LYS A 134 -16.39 10.39 11.51
C LYS A 134 -15.65 11.65 11.97
N SER A 135 -14.67 11.52 12.83
CA SER A 135 -13.86 12.64 13.29
C SER A 135 -12.83 13.05 12.23
N LYS A 136 -12.06 14.12 12.49
CA LYS A 136 -10.95 14.54 11.63
C LYS A 136 -9.76 13.58 11.62
N ALA A 137 -9.81 12.52 12.43
CA ALA A 137 -8.75 11.53 12.52
C ALA A 137 -8.62 10.65 11.27
N PHE A 138 -9.68 10.53 10.49
CA PHE A 138 -9.69 9.71 9.29
C PHE A 138 -10.26 10.46 8.08
N ASN A 139 -9.64 10.29 6.93
CA ASN A 139 -10.16 10.80 5.68
C ASN A 139 -11.47 10.07 5.31
N PRO A 140 -12.53 10.77 4.89
CA PRO A 140 -13.77 10.12 4.47
C PRO A 140 -13.62 9.01 3.42
N VAL A 141 -12.66 9.14 2.51
CA VAL A 141 -12.37 8.13 1.47
C VAL A 141 -11.98 6.78 2.09
N VAL A 142 -11.19 6.78 3.17
CA VAL A 142 -10.79 5.52 3.82
C VAL A 142 -11.93 4.89 4.63
N VAL A 143 -12.86 5.69 5.10
CA VAL A 143 -14.09 5.21 5.75
C VAL A 143 -15.04 4.62 4.71
N GLU A 144 -15.19 5.28 3.55
CA GLU A 144 -15.96 4.77 2.43
C GLU A 144 -15.43 3.44 1.92
N TYR A 145 -14.12 3.26 1.86
CA TYR A 145 -13.50 1.98 1.51
C TYR A 145 -14.01 0.82 2.37
N ASN A 146 -14.23 1.06 3.66
CA ASN A 146 -14.74 0.07 4.60
C ASN A 146 -16.28 0.00 4.66
N THR A 147 -16.98 0.72 3.77
CA THR A 147 -18.43 0.74 3.73
C THR A 147 -18.98 -0.31 2.78
N TRP A 148 -19.84 -1.18 3.27
CA TRP A 148 -20.51 -2.22 2.51
C TRP A 148 -22.01 -2.23 2.83
N LYS A 149 -22.85 -2.19 1.80
CA LYS A 149 -24.33 -2.17 1.95
C LYS A 149 -24.83 -1.13 2.99
N GLY A 150 -24.19 0.04 3.00
CA GLY A 150 -24.53 1.16 3.89
C GLY A 150 -24.05 1.05 5.34
N GLN A 151 -23.29 0.00 5.69
CA GLN A 151 -22.66 -0.18 6.99
C GLN A 151 -21.14 -0.10 6.87
N VAL A 152 -20.48 0.41 7.91
CA VAL A 152 -19.00 0.45 7.99
C VAL A 152 -18.49 -0.71 8.81
N TYR A 153 -17.52 -1.44 8.29
CA TYR A 153 -16.92 -2.61 8.92
C TYR A 153 -15.43 -2.39 9.17
N GLY A 154 -14.98 -2.70 10.38
CA GLY A 154 -13.56 -2.59 10.77
C GLY A 154 -13.07 -1.14 10.92
N ILE A 155 -11.84 -1.02 11.37
CA ILE A 155 -11.14 0.25 11.61
C ILE A 155 -9.97 0.34 10.65
N PRO A 156 -9.89 1.35 9.75
CA PRO A 156 -8.72 1.57 8.91
C PRO A 156 -7.45 1.67 9.77
N PHE A 157 -6.47 0.81 9.52
CA PHE A 157 -5.29 0.66 10.38
C PHE A 157 -4.02 1.10 9.68
N GLN A 158 -3.67 0.44 8.57
CA GLN A 158 -2.44 0.72 7.84
C GLN A 158 -2.67 0.95 6.36
N GLU A 159 -1.76 1.69 5.74
CA GLU A 159 -1.81 2.05 4.33
C GLU A 159 -1.14 1.01 3.45
N GLY A 160 -1.88 0.45 2.51
CA GLY A 160 -1.40 -0.59 1.59
C GLY A 160 -0.84 -0.07 0.27
N SER A 161 -1.31 1.08 -0.25
CA SER A 161 -1.06 1.45 -1.66
C SER A 161 -0.79 2.92 -1.94
N LYS A 162 -0.56 3.78 -0.94
CA LYS A 162 -0.27 5.19 -1.16
C LYS A 162 1.11 5.38 -1.81
N PRO A 163 1.22 5.88 -3.07
CA PRO A 163 2.48 5.98 -3.76
C PRO A 163 3.20 7.31 -3.52
N ALA A 164 4.53 7.26 -3.63
CA ALA A 164 5.38 8.40 -3.88
C ALA A 164 6.39 8.10 -5.00
N LEU A 165 6.97 9.14 -5.57
CA LEU A 165 8.11 9.02 -6.47
C LEU A 165 9.39 8.96 -5.64
N PHE A 166 10.08 7.83 -5.69
CA PHE A 166 11.45 7.66 -5.22
C PHE A 166 12.42 8.04 -6.34
N TYR A 167 13.52 8.69 -6.01
CA TYR A 167 14.56 9.01 -6.98
C TYR A 167 15.95 8.99 -6.35
N ASN A 168 16.91 8.42 -7.07
CA ASN A 168 18.30 8.33 -6.63
C ASN A 168 18.99 9.66 -6.83
N THR A 169 19.36 10.35 -5.74
CA THR A 169 19.91 11.70 -5.76
C THR A 169 21.32 11.76 -6.33
N LYS A 170 22.10 10.69 -6.18
CA LYS A 170 23.43 10.55 -6.78
C LYS A 170 23.33 10.45 -8.30
N MET A 171 22.43 9.58 -8.80
CA MET A 171 22.21 9.43 -10.25
C MET A 171 21.64 10.70 -10.89
N PHE A 172 20.82 11.48 -10.17
CA PHE A 172 20.38 12.79 -10.63
C PHE A 172 21.55 13.73 -10.86
N LYS A 173 22.47 13.85 -9.88
CA LYS A 173 23.67 14.69 -10.01
C LYS A 173 24.56 14.23 -11.19
N GLU A 174 24.78 12.91 -11.33
CA GLU A 174 25.55 12.30 -12.43
C GLU A 174 24.95 12.65 -13.83
N ALA A 175 23.61 12.73 -13.91
CA ALA A 175 22.91 13.07 -15.15
C ALA A 175 22.72 14.59 -15.37
N GLY A 176 23.32 15.45 -14.54
CA GLY A 176 23.15 16.90 -14.60
C GLY A 176 21.74 17.36 -14.21
N LEU A 177 21.01 16.56 -13.44
CA LEU A 177 19.70 16.91 -12.89
C LEU A 177 19.87 17.47 -11.46
N ASN A 178 19.01 18.44 -11.10
CA ASN A 178 19.00 18.97 -9.75
C ASN A 178 18.17 18.08 -8.81
N PRO A 179 18.78 17.40 -7.81
CA PRO A 179 18.04 16.55 -6.88
C PRO A 179 17.08 17.32 -5.96
N ASN A 180 17.20 18.66 -5.86
CA ASN A 180 16.26 19.50 -5.11
C ASN A 180 15.08 19.99 -5.96
N LYS A 181 15.03 19.59 -7.24
CA LYS A 181 13.92 19.86 -8.16
C LYS A 181 13.51 18.56 -8.86
N PRO A 182 12.94 17.59 -8.11
CA PRO A 182 12.44 16.35 -8.71
C PRO A 182 11.28 16.62 -9.65
N PRO A 183 10.97 15.70 -10.57
CA PRO A 183 9.85 15.83 -11.50
C PRO A 183 8.51 16.07 -10.79
N ALA A 184 7.81 17.14 -11.15
CA ALA A 184 6.49 17.50 -10.62
C ALA A 184 5.35 17.14 -11.58
N THR A 185 5.68 16.87 -12.86
CA THR A 185 4.72 16.46 -13.90
C THR A 185 5.19 15.18 -14.59
N PHE A 186 4.27 14.47 -15.27
CA PHE A 186 4.62 13.27 -16.04
C PHE A 186 5.55 13.55 -17.22
N ASP A 187 5.48 14.75 -17.81
CA ASP A 187 6.41 15.16 -18.87
C ASP A 187 7.82 15.35 -18.32
N GLU A 188 7.95 16.01 -17.17
CA GLU A 188 9.23 16.16 -16.46
C GLU A 188 9.77 14.78 -16.00
N LEU A 189 8.90 13.88 -15.54
CA LEU A 189 9.26 12.51 -15.16
C LEU A 189 9.88 11.77 -16.34
N MET A 190 9.23 11.81 -17.50
CA MET A 190 9.73 11.16 -18.71
C MET A 190 11.04 11.81 -19.19
N ALA A 191 11.13 13.14 -19.16
CA ALA A 191 12.35 13.86 -19.52
C ALA A 191 13.54 13.50 -18.60
N ALA A 192 13.29 13.39 -17.29
CA ALA A 192 14.29 12.91 -16.32
C ALA A 192 14.67 11.45 -16.58
N ALA A 193 13.69 10.57 -16.79
CA ALA A 193 13.91 9.15 -17.03
C ALA A 193 14.82 8.93 -18.27
N ARG A 194 14.62 9.70 -19.33
CA ARG A 194 15.46 9.65 -20.55
C ARG A 194 16.93 10.01 -20.28
N LYS A 195 17.20 10.97 -19.39
CA LYS A 195 18.55 11.35 -19.00
C LYS A 195 19.21 10.35 -18.07
N LEU A 196 18.42 9.67 -17.23
CA LEU A 196 18.86 8.75 -16.21
C LEU A 196 19.08 7.32 -16.73
N ALA A 197 18.41 6.95 -17.82
CA ALA A 197 18.58 5.65 -18.46
C ALA A 197 20.02 5.49 -18.98
N LYS A 198 20.62 4.32 -18.74
CA LYS A 198 21.96 3.99 -19.27
C LYS A 198 21.89 2.76 -20.15
N LYS A 199 22.63 2.79 -21.26
CA LYS A 199 22.79 1.67 -22.19
C LYS A 199 24.26 1.25 -22.25
N ASP A 200 24.44 -0.04 -22.54
CA ASP A 200 25.79 -0.56 -22.85
C ASP A 200 26.22 -0.20 -24.29
N ALA A 201 27.44 -0.61 -24.66
CA ALA A 201 27.98 -0.37 -26.00
C ALA A 201 27.18 -1.06 -27.12
N SER A 202 26.38 -2.08 -26.79
CA SER A 202 25.49 -2.80 -27.72
C SER A 202 24.09 -2.18 -27.80
N GLY A 203 23.82 -1.10 -27.04
CA GLY A 203 22.55 -0.41 -27.01
C GLY A 203 21.49 -1.03 -26.07
N ASN A 204 21.86 -2.07 -25.32
CA ASN A 204 20.93 -2.65 -24.33
C ASN A 204 20.84 -1.76 -23.10
N LEU A 205 19.62 -1.64 -22.55
CA LEU A 205 19.39 -0.91 -21.30
C LEU A 205 20.01 -1.69 -20.14
N VAL A 206 20.95 -1.04 -19.42
CA VAL A 206 21.64 -1.61 -18.23
C VAL A 206 21.19 -0.91 -16.94
N ARG A 207 20.54 0.24 -17.05
CA ARG A 207 19.91 0.93 -15.93
C ARG A 207 18.65 1.63 -16.43
N ALA A 208 17.53 1.31 -15.83
CA ALA A 208 16.27 2.00 -16.11
C ALA A 208 16.31 3.45 -15.61
N GLY A 209 15.74 4.38 -16.37
CA GLY A 209 15.51 5.75 -15.93
C GLY A 209 14.40 5.81 -14.88
N ILE A 210 13.40 4.97 -15.04
CA ILE A 210 12.33 4.72 -14.08
C ILE A 210 11.95 3.25 -14.16
N SER A 211 11.78 2.58 -13.01
CA SER A 211 11.20 1.24 -13.01
C SER A 211 9.68 1.35 -12.92
N LEU A 212 9.02 0.88 -13.97
CA LEU A 212 7.59 0.72 -14.07
C LEU A 212 7.24 -0.76 -13.85
N ARG A 213 6.14 -1.06 -13.20
CA ARG A 213 5.73 -2.45 -13.03
C ARG A 213 5.16 -2.98 -14.35
N LEU A 214 6.03 -3.49 -15.23
CA LEU A 214 5.68 -3.94 -16.57
C LEU A 214 5.19 -5.39 -16.62
N SER A 215 5.40 -6.16 -15.55
CA SER A 215 5.04 -7.57 -15.45
C SER A 215 4.74 -7.97 -14.01
N GLY A 216 4.27 -9.19 -13.80
CA GLY A 216 3.95 -9.77 -12.51
C GLY A 216 2.59 -10.45 -12.52
N GLN A 217 2.32 -11.23 -11.48
CA GLN A 217 1.03 -11.91 -11.28
C GLN A 217 0.09 -11.06 -10.42
N GLY A 218 -1.22 -11.35 -10.53
CA GLY A 218 -2.29 -10.67 -9.78
C GLY A 218 -2.55 -9.24 -10.26
N SER A 219 -3.18 -8.45 -9.43
CA SER A 219 -3.66 -7.10 -9.76
C SER A 219 -2.58 -6.02 -9.86
N GLY A 220 -1.39 -6.26 -9.32
CA GLY A 220 -0.38 -5.22 -9.10
C GLY A 220 0.05 -4.40 -10.32
N VAL A 221 -0.04 -4.93 -11.56
CA VAL A 221 0.19 -4.15 -12.78
C VAL A 221 -0.98 -3.20 -13.05
N GLY A 222 -2.22 -3.64 -12.79
CA GLY A 222 -3.43 -2.81 -12.89
C GLY A 222 -3.40 -1.65 -11.90
N GLU A 223 -3.05 -1.93 -10.66
CA GLU A 223 -2.87 -0.93 -9.61
C GLU A 223 -1.82 0.14 -10.02
N LYS A 224 -0.64 -0.27 -10.53
CA LYS A 224 0.40 0.69 -10.94
C LYS A 224 0.04 1.44 -12.22
N PHE A 225 -0.77 0.83 -13.10
CA PHE A 225 -1.39 1.56 -14.21
C PHE A 225 -2.30 2.68 -13.70
N TRP A 226 -3.06 2.46 -12.62
CA TRP A 226 -3.91 3.48 -12.02
C TRP A 226 -3.12 4.65 -11.43
N PHE A 227 -1.88 4.46 -10.97
CA PHE A 227 -0.98 5.55 -10.56
C PHE A 227 -0.67 6.53 -11.70
N VAL A 228 -0.78 6.09 -12.95
CA VAL A 228 -0.63 6.93 -14.15
C VAL A 228 -2.00 7.39 -14.68
N LEU A 229 -2.97 6.48 -14.73
CA LEU A 229 -4.31 6.75 -15.27
C LEU A 229 -5.05 7.85 -14.51
N TYR A 230 -5.03 7.80 -13.16
CA TYR A 230 -5.73 8.80 -12.35
C TYR A 230 -5.20 10.22 -12.58
N PRO A 231 -3.89 10.50 -12.54
CA PRO A 231 -3.38 11.82 -12.88
C PRO A 231 -3.73 12.27 -14.31
N MET A 232 -3.81 11.36 -15.28
CA MET A 232 -4.22 11.68 -16.66
C MET A 232 -5.72 12.03 -16.77
N GLY A 233 -6.53 11.79 -15.71
CA GLY A 233 -7.94 12.13 -15.63
C GLY A 233 -8.91 10.95 -15.78
N GLY A 234 -8.40 9.70 -15.80
CA GLY A 234 -9.20 8.48 -15.87
C GLY A 234 -9.28 7.73 -14.54
N ASP A 235 -10.15 6.74 -14.50
CA ASP A 235 -10.29 5.78 -13.41
C ASP A 235 -10.47 4.38 -13.99
N ILE A 236 -10.19 3.33 -13.21
CA ILE A 236 -10.42 1.95 -13.70
C ILE A 236 -11.92 1.74 -13.89
N VAL A 237 -12.74 2.10 -12.92
CA VAL A 237 -14.20 2.13 -13.04
C VAL A 237 -14.76 3.43 -12.48
N VAL A 238 -15.92 3.82 -12.97
CA VAL A 238 -16.66 5.00 -12.49
C VAL A 238 -18.08 4.64 -12.16
N LYS A 239 -18.63 5.25 -11.10
CA LYS A 239 -20.02 5.09 -10.71
C LYS A 239 -20.90 5.97 -11.57
N THR A 240 -21.98 5.43 -12.07
CA THR A 240 -22.99 6.13 -12.87
C THR A 240 -24.00 6.85 -11.95
N LYS A 241 -24.85 7.71 -12.52
CA LYS A 241 -25.89 8.41 -11.76
C LYS A 241 -26.90 7.47 -11.13
N SER A 242 -27.19 6.34 -11.77
CA SER A 242 -28.07 5.28 -11.24
C SER A 242 -27.40 4.44 -10.13
N GLY A 243 -26.13 4.71 -9.78
CA GLY A 243 -25.41 3.95 -8.78
C GLY A 243 -24.77 2.66 -9.31
N LYS A 244 -24.91 2.38 -10.60
CA LYS A 244 -24.24 1.30 -11.31
C LYS A 244 -22.79 1.68 -11.63
N TRP A 245 -22.06 0.80 -12.31
CA TRP A 245 -20.65 0.98 -12.64
C TRP A 245 -20.37 0.75 -14.12
N ARG A 246 -19.35 1.41 -14.65
CA ARG A 246 -18.79 1.17 -15.98
C ARG A 246 -17.30 1.41 -15.97
N ASN A 247 -16.59 0.98 -17.01
CA ASN A 247 -15.19 1.36 -17.18
C ASN A 247 -15.03 2.89 -17.17
N GLY A 248 -13.92 3.35 -16.61
CA GLY A 248 -13.57 4.78 -16.51
C GLY A 248 -12.35 5.18 -17.36
N TYR A 249 -11.89 4.28 -18.27
CA TYR A 249 -10.66 4.49 -19.03
C TYR A 249 -10.80 4.34 -20.56
N ASP A 250 -11.97 3.99 -21.12
CA ASP A 250 -12.21 4.13 -22.57
C ASP A 250 -12.43 5.60 -22.94
N ASN A 251 -11.36 6.37 -22.81
CA ASN A 251 -11.33 7.80 -23.04
C ASN A 251 -9.90 8.29 -23.32
N GLU A 252 -9.72 9.60 -23.46
CA GLU A 252 -8.42 10.23 -23.68
C GLU A 252 -7.41 9.91 -22.58
N ALA A 253 -7.84 9.84 -21.30
CA ALA A 253 -6.96 9.57 -20.18
C ALA A 253 -6.39 8.13 -20.22
N GLY A 254 -7.23 7.14 -20.55
CA GLY A 254 -6.76 5.75 -20.73
C GLY A 254 -5.79 5.62 -21.90
N ARG A 255 -6.09 6.29 -23.02
CA ARG A 255 -5.15 6.33 -24.17
C ARG A 255 -3.83 7.00 -23.80
N ALA A 256 -3.85 8.12 -23.07
CA ALA A 256 -2.65 8.79 -22.62
C ALA A 256 -1.84 7.94 -21.62
N ALA A 257 -2.50 7.26 -20.68
CA ALA A 257 -1.85 6.38 -19.73
C ALA A 257 -1.18 5.19 -20.42
N LEU A 258 -1.87 4.49 -21.33
CA LEU A 258 -1.27 3.39 -22.09
C LEU A 258 -0.11 3.87 -22.97
N LYS A 259 -0.27 5.02 -23.64
CA LYS A 259 0.79 5.63 -24.44
C LYS A 259 2.03 5.92 -23.61
N PHE A 260 1.88 6.40 -22.34
CA PHE A 260 3.01 6.65 -21.45
C PHE A 260 3.87 5.40 -21.28
N TYR A 261 3.26 4.23 -21.04
CA TYR A 261 3.99 2.97 -20.91
C TYR A 261 4.62 2.52 -22.24
N ILE A 262 3.89 2.60 -23.34
CA ILE A 262 4.40 2.22 -24.67
C ILE A 262 5.60 3.10 -25.03
N ASP A 263 5.51 4.40 -24.82
CA ASP A 263 6.61 5.33 -25.08
C ASP A 263 7.81 5.07 -24.15
N ALA A 264 7.57 4.78 -22.88
CA ALA A 264 8.64 4.46 -21.93
C ALA A 264 9.45 3.25 -22.37
N VAL A 265 8.78 2.17 -22.79
CA VAL A 265 9.42 0.90 -23.15
C VAL A 265 9.99 0.95 -24.57
N HIS A 266 9.22 1.37 -25.56
CA HIS A 266 9.57 1.16 -26.97
C HIS A 266 10.17 2.39 -27.64
N LYS A 267 9.70 3.59 -27.29
CA LYS A 267 10.15 4.84 -27.92
C LYS A 267 11.37 5.41 -27.23
N TYR A 268 11.31 5.59 -25.93
CA TYR A 268 12.39 6.20 -25.16
C TYR A 268 13.33 5.19 -24.54
N GLN A 269 12.90 3.93 -24.40
CA GLN A 269 13.68 2.85 -23.83
C GLN A 269 14.24 3.24 -22.45
N VAL A 270 13.38 3.74 -21.58
CA VAL A 270 13.72 4.14 -20.21
C VAL A 270 13.43 3.05 -19.19
N ASP A 271 12.73 1.99 -19.60
CA ASP A 271 12.52 0.74 -18.85
C ASP A 271 12.46 -0.45 -19.84
N ASP A 272 12.69 -1.67 -19.34
CA ASP A 272 12.63 -2.89 -20.13
C ASP A 272 12.20 -4.07 -19.24
N THR A 273 11.31 -4.93 -19.74
CA THR A 273 10.88 -6.16 -19.07
C THR A 273 12.01 -7.17 -18.81
N LYS A 274 13.16 -7.02 -19.46
CA LYS A 274 14.38 -7.85 -19.25
C LYS A 274 15.19 -7.44 -18.04
N LEU A 275 15.06 -6.22 -17.56
CA LEU A 275 15.71 -5.76 -16.34
C LEU A 275 14.96 -6.28 -15.11
N GLN A 276 15.68 -6.41 -14.01
CA GLN A 276 15.02 -6.47 -12.71
C GLN A 276 14.15 -5.24 -12.59
N HIS A 277 12.92 -5.40 -12.14
CA HIS A 277 11.95 -4.31 -12.11
C HIS A 277 11.41 -4.09 -10.70
N ASP A 278 10.64 -2.98 -10.56
CA ASP A 278 9.96 -2.61 -9.34
C ASP A 278 10.97 -2.20 -8.23
N ALA A 279 10.64 -2.41 -6.96
CA ALA A 279 11.46 -2.00 -5.82
C ALA A 279 12.87 -2.62 -5.87
N ALA A 280 12.97 -3.89 -6.23
CA ALA A 280 14.25 -4.58 -6.31
C ALA A 280 15.24 -3.91 -7.29
N ALA A 281 14.75 -3.39 -8.42
CA ALA A 281 15.58 -2.63 -9.36
C ALA A 281 16.10 -1.31 -8.76
N PHE A 282 15.26 -0.62 -7.99
CA PHE A 282 15.66 0.64 -7.35
C PHE A 282 16.64 0.41 -6.20
N VAL A 283 16.37 -0.59 -5.35
CA VAL A 283 17.22 -0.96 -4.21
C VAL A 283 18.60 -1.44 -4.64
N SER A 284 18.70 -2.12 -5.81
CA SER A 284 19.97 -2.57 -6.40
C SER A 284 20.61 -1.54 -7.34
N GLU A 285 20.09 -0.29 -7.40
CA GLU A 285 20.57 0.79 -8.27
C GLU A 285 20.49 0.47 -9.78
N GLN A 286 19.67 -0.51 -10.17
CA GLN A 286 19.35 -0.79 -11.58
C GLN A 286 18.25 0.10 -12.14
N ALA A 287 17.58 0.89 -11.31
CA ALA A 287 16.64 1.92 -11.71
C ALA A 287 16.93 3.23 -10.95
N ALA A 288 16.82 4.37 -11.64
CA ALA A 288 17.09 5.67 -11.05
C ALA A 288 15.86 6.30 -10.39
N MET A 289 14.67 5.91 -10.80
CA MET A 289 13.39 6.36 -10.23
C MET A 289 12.42 5.19 -10.08
N LEU A 290 11.43 5.35 -9.18
CA LEU A 290 10.41 4.35 -8.87
C LEU A 290 9.17 5.02 -8.28
N MET A 291 7.97 4.65 -8.68
CA MET A 291 6.72 5.05 -8.00
C MET A 291 6.22 3.88 -7.16
N ARG A 292 6.35 3.98 -5.82
CA ARG A 292 5.97 2.90 -4.89
C ARG A 292 5.53 3.43 -3.53
N GLU A 293 5.08 2.53 -2.70
CA GLU A 293 4.59 2.75 -1.33
C GLU A 293 5.74 2.91 -0.33
N ALA A 294 5.42 3.33 0.88
CA ALA A 294 6.37 3.68 1.94
C ALA A 294 7.27 2.51 2.40
N TRP A 295 6.81 1.25 2.29
CA TRP A 295 7.57 0.07 2.73
C TRP A 295 8.95 -0.04 2.05
N VAL A 296 9.11 0.53 0.85
CA VAL A 296 10.41 0.58 0.15
C VAL A 296 11.47 1.32 0.97
N ILE A 297 11.10 2.27 1.83
CA ILE A 297 12.04 2.94 2.75
C ILE A 297 12.68 1.94 3.71
N GLY A 298 11.88 1.01 4.24
CA GLY A 298 12.38 -0.08 5.08
C GLY A 298 13.30 -1.04 4.32
N GLU A 299 12.91 -1.40 3.09
CA GLU A 299 13.72 -2.28 2.23
C GLU A 299 15.06 -1.63 1.84
N LEU A 300 15.06 -0.35 1.50
CA LEU A 300 16.28 0.42 1.23
C LEU A 300 17.22 0.44 2.43
N LYS A 301 16.68 0.61 3.64
CA LYS A 301 17.47 0.60 4.87
C LYS A 301 18.12 -0.76 5.12
N GLU A 302 17.43 -1.84 4.81
CA GLU A 302 17.92 -3.22 5.03
C GLU A 302 18.86 -3.69 3.91
N LYS A 303 18.45 -3.53 2.65
CA LYS A 303 19.11 -4.13 1.48
C LYS A 303 19.91 -3.14 0.63
N GLY A 304 19.59 -1.85 0.71
CA GLY A 304 20.22 -0.78 -0.06
C GLY A 304 20.74 0.38 0.81
N PRO A 305 21.46 0.14 1.94
CA PRO A 305 21.82 1.19 2.89
C PRO A 305 22.78 2.24 2.32
N LYS A 306 23.35 2.02 1.15
CA LYS A 306 24.25 2.96 0.44
C LYS A 306 23.53 3.76 -0.64
N VAL A 307 22.27 3.45 -0.94
CA VAL A 307 21.50 4.17 -1.96
C VAL A 307 21.17 5.57 -1.45
N GLU A 308 21.67 6.57 -2.13
CA GLU A 308 21.32 7.97 -1.87
C GLU A 308 20.01 8.30 -2.58
N TYR A 309 18.93 8.47 -1.84
CA TYR A 309 17.62 8.73 -2.42
C TYR A 309 16.82 9.78 -1.67
N ASN A 310 15.81 10.28 -2.33
CA ASN A 310 14.76 11.07 -1.71
C ASN A 310 13.41 10.67 -2.31
N THR A 311 12.32 11.21 -1.75
CA THR A 311 10.95 10.94 -2.17
C THR A 311 10.19 12.24 -2.36
N VAL A 312 9.21 12.21 -3.25
CA VAL A 312 8.29 13.33 -3.48
C VAL A 312 6.91 12.76 -3.85
N ALA A 313 5.87 13.56 -3.69
CA ALA A 313 4.54 13.17 -4.16
C ALA A 313 4.58 12.76 -5.65
N VAL A 314 3.72 11.81 -6.04
CA VAL A 314 3.60 11.41 -7.47
C VAL A 314 3.38 12.63 -8.35
N PRO A 315 3.95 12.62 -9.57
CA PRO A 315 3.78 13.74 -10.52
C PRO A 315 2.29 13.99 -10.83
N ARG A 316 1.97 15.22 -11.12
CA ARG A 316 0.62 15.65 -11.55
C ARG A 316 0.50 15.71 -13.07
N ALA A 317 -0.73 15.60 -13.56
CA ALA A 317 -1.12 15.92 -14.92
C ALA A 317 -2.44 16.70 -14.87
N LYS A 318 -3.55 16.21 -15.47
CA LYS A 318 -4.88 16.84 -15.37
C LYS A 318 -5.43 16.83 -13.92
N ARG A 319 -5.08 15.79 -13.15
CA ARG A 319 -5.36 15.68 -11.72
C ARG A 319 -4.07 15.50 -10.93
N TRP A 320 -4.14 15.76 -9.64
CA TRP A 320 -3.08 15.43 -8.71
C TRP A 320 -3.67 14.60 -7.57
N GLY A 321 -3.17 13.41 -7.37
CA GLY A 321 -3.72 12.52 -6.35
C GLY A 321 -2.84 11.31 -6.11
N GLY A 322 -3.24 10.52 -5.14
CA GLY A 322 -2.64 9.23 -4.83
C GLY A 322 -3.70 8.22 -4.43
N MET A 323 -3.43 6.97 -4.71
CA MET A 323 -4.24 5.87 -4.26
C MET A 323 -4.11 5.71 -2.74
N THR A 324 -5.14 5.21 -2.10
CA THR A 324 -5.12 4.71 -0.73
C THR A 324 -5.85 3.38 -0.68
N GLN A 325 -5.31 2.44 0.08
CA GLN A 325 -5.91 1.13 0.26
C GLN A 325 -5.80 0.76 1.74
N PRO A 326 -6.83 1.07 2.54
CA PRO A 326 -6.83 0.72 3.95
C PRO A 326 -6.81 -0.80 4.17
N TRP A 327 -5.83 -1.25 4.92
CA TRP A 327 -5.89 -2.55 5.56
C TRP A 327 -6.38 -2.33 6.98
N SER A 328 -7.40 -3.09 7.36
CA SER A 328 -8.23 -2.73 8.51
C SER A 328 -8.21 -3.80 9.58
N LEU A 329 -8.45 -3.37 10.82
CA LEU A 329 -8.70 -4.23 11.94
C LEU A 329 -10.19 -4.58 12.00
N TYR A 330 -10.51 -5.84 12.15
CA TYR A 330 -11.87 -6.35 12.26
C TYR A 330 -12.05 -7.10 13.57
N VAL A 331 -13.23 -6.94 14.19
CA VAL A 331 -13.63 -7.67 15.38
C VAL A 331 -14.67 -8.70 14.98
N THR A 332 -14.45 -9.98 15.32
CA THR A 332 -15.37 -11.05 14.95
C THR A 332 -16.66 -11.01 15.81
N LYS A 333 -17.75 -11.54 15.27
CA LYS A 333 -19.01 -11.64 16.00
C LYS A 333 -18.94 -12.65 17.15
N SER A 334 -18.09 -13.67 17.02
CA SER A 334 -17.93 -14.74 17.99
C SER A 334 -17.09 -14.39 19.23
N THR A 335 -16.47 -13.20 19.25
CA THR A 335 -15.69 -12.77 20.42
C THR A 335 -16.55 -12.74 21.68
N LYS A 336 -16.01 -13.29 22.76
CA LYS A 336 -16.66 -13.28 24.09
C LYS A 336 -16.48 -11.95 24.84
N ASN A 337 -15.58 -11.09 24.35
CA ASN A 337 -15.22 -9.82 24.98
C ASN A 337 -15.32 -8.65 23.98
N PRO A 338 -16.49 -8.39 23.35
CA PRO A 338 -16.60 -7.42 22.27
C PRO A 338 -16.17 -6.00 22.67
N ASP A 339 -16.53 -5.55 23.87
CA ASP A 339 -16.15 -4.20 24.34
C ASP A 339 -14.64 -4.04 24.46
N VAL A 340 -13.94 -5.06 25.00
CA VAL A 340 -12.48 -5.06 25.13
C VAL A 340 -11.82 -5.18 23.76
N ALA A 341 -12.36 -6.00 22.85
CA ALA A 341 -11.84 -6.17 21.51
C ALA A 341 -11.93 -4.87 20.70
N TRP A 342 -13.07 -4.17 20.76
CA TRP A 342 -13.24 -2.86 20.11
C TRP A 342 -12.40 -1.77 20.76
N ASP A 343 -12.24 -1.77 22.07
CA ASP A 343 -11.40 -0.79 22.77
C ASP A 343 -9.93 -0.99 22.41
N PHE A 344 -9.46 -2.25 22.41
CA PHE A 344 -8.11 -2.60 21.97
C PHE A 344 -7.86 -2.25 20.50
N ALA A 345 -8.82 -2.54 19.59
CA ALA A 345 -8.71 -2.15 18.21
C ALA A 345 -8.61 -0.62 18.01
N GLN A 346 -9.36 0.17 18.80
CA GLN A 346 -9.23 1.64 18.81
C GLN A 346 -7.89 2.09 19.39
N PHE A 347 -7.37 1.38 20.40
CA PHE A 347 -6.04 1.66 20.95
C PHE A 347 -4.94 1.45 19.91
N LEU A 348 -5.01 0.35 19.13
CA LEU A 348 -4.06 0.05 18.06
C LEU A 348 -3.97 1.17 17.00
N VAL A 349 -5.06 1.89 16.75
CA VAL A 349 -5.07 3.03 15.82
C VAL A 349 -4.89 4.38 16.52
N SER A 350 -4.52 4.43 17.80
CA SER A 350 -4.25 5.69 18.49
C SER A 350 -3.02 6.41 17.92
N PRO A 351 -2.87 7.75 18.09
CA PRO A 351 -1.70 8.46 17.58
C PRO A 351 -0.36 7.90 18.05
N SER A 352 -0.26 7.50 19.32
CA SER A 352 0.96 6.91 19.88
C SER A 352 1.27 5.54 19.25
N MET A 353 0.25 4.72 19.03
CA MET A 353 0.41 3.43 18.35
C MET A 353 0.70 3.59 16.87
N ALA A 354 0.18 4.60 16.21
CA ALA A 354 0.51 4.92 14.82
C ALA A 354 2.01 5.24 14.65
N VAL A 355 2.59 6.02 15.57
CA VAL A 355 4.04 6.30 15.59
C VAL A 355 4.84 5.03 15.88
N LEU A 356 4.43 4.24 16.86
CA LEU A 356 5.07 2.97 17.20
C LEU A 356 5.03 1.99 16.01
N HIS A 357 3.86 1.88 15.36
CA HIS A 357 3.65 1.03 14.19
C HIS A 357 4.61 1.38 13.05
N LEU A 358 4.65 2.65 12.63
CA LEU A 358 5.57 3.10 11.58
C LEU A 358 7.03 2.85 11.96
N THR A 359 7.41 3.12 13.20
CA THR A 359 8.80 2.95 13.68
C THR A 359 9.24 1.49 13.66
N MET A 360 8.36 0.57 14.04
CA MET A 360 8.67 -0.85 14.13
C MET A 360 8.59 -1.60 12.80
N THR A 361 7.66 -1.18 11.93
CA THR A 361 7.28 -1.97 10.75
C THR A 361 7.60 -1.27 9.42
N GLY A 362 7.75 0.06 9.41
CA GLY A 362 7.87 0.86 8.20
C GLY A 362 6.54 1.14 7.48
N TRP A 363 5.41 0.57 7.96
CA TRP A 363 4.08 0.82 7.41
C TRP A 363 3.46 2.09 7.96
N THR A 364 2.82 2.87 7.11
CA THR A 364 2.16 4.13 7.52
C THR A 364 0.76 3.86 8.03
N SER A 365 0.32 4.72 8.98
CA SER A 365 -1.03 4.68 9.53
C SER A 365 -2.03 5.35 8.60
N MET A 366 -3.32 5.01 8.77
CA MET A 366 -4.46 5.66 8.09
C MET A 366 -4.94 6.94 8.78
N ARG A 367 -4.32 7.36 9.89
CA ARG A 367 -4.73 8.57 10.64
C ARG A 367 -4.13 9.83 10.06
N ASP A 368 -4.96 10.89 9.97
CA ASP A 368 -4.56 12.22 9.50
C ASP A 368 -4.16 13.18 10.63
N ASP A 369 -4.43 12.84 11.91
CA ASP A 369 -4.26 13.72 13.08
C ASP A 369 -3.02 13.39 13.93
N VAL A 370 -2.07 12.62 13.39
CA VAL A 370 -0.82 12.26 14.08
C VAL A 370 0.24 13.33 13.84
N ASP A 371 0.93 13.74 14.90
CA ASP A 371 2.15 14.57 14.77
C ASP A 371 3.32 13.70 14.30
N TRP A 372 3.66 13.82 13.03
CA TRP A 372 4.76 13.10 12.39
C TRP A 372 6.10 13.84 12.47
N SER A 373 6.16 15.03 13.09
CA SER A 373 7.38 15.86 13.14
C SER A 373 8.61 15.12 13.67
N PRO A 374 8.53 14.26 14.72
CA PRO A 374 9.69 13.50 15.17
C PRO A 374 10.22 12.52 14.11
N ILE A 375 9.31 11.81 13.42
CA ILE A 375 9.69 10.87 12.37
C ILE A 375 10.30 11.58 11.17
N LEU A 376 9.70 12.71 10.77
CA LEU A 376 10.15 13.46 9.60
C LEU A 376 11.50 14.17 9.81
N LYS A 377 11.86 14.44 11.06
CA LYS A 377 13.19 14.94 11.41
C LYS A 377 14.27 13.91 11.13
N ASP A 378 14.03 12.65 11.46
CA ASP A 378 15.01 11.56 11.32
C ASP A 378 14.97 10.92 9.92
N THR A 379 13.79 10.83 9.31
CA THR A 379 13.56 10.18 8.02
C THR A 379 12.60 11.02 7.17
N PRO A 380 13.09 12.16 6.59
CA PRO A 380 12.25 13.08 5.81
C PRO A 380 11.63 12.43 4.56
N GLN A 381 12.14 11.29 4.12
CA GLN A 381 11.59 10.52 3.01
C GLN A 381 10.17 10.00 3.26
N PHE A 382 9.71 9.94 4.50
CA PHE A 382 8.31 9.62 4.77
C PHE A 382 7.33 10.76 4.46
N LYS A 383 7.82 11.99 4.22
CA LYS A 383 6.96 13.17 4.05
C LYS A 383 5.82 12.99 3.04
N PRO A 384 6.01 12.52 1.80
CA PRO A 384 4.93 12.43 0.82
C PRO A 384 3.86 11.37 1.14
N PHE A 385 4.13 10.51 2.11
CA PHE A 385 3.21 9.49 2.61
C PHE A 385 2.42 9.95 3.83
N LEU A 386 3.02 10.76 4.69
CA LEU A 386 2.48 11.18 5.98
C LEU A 386 1.85 12.58 5.96
N VAL A 387 2.32 13.45 5.07
CA VAL A 387 1.82 14.82 4.93
C VAL A 387 1.12 14.95 3.59
N TRP A 388 -0.19 15.21 3.62
CA TRP A 388 -0.98 15.30 2.42
C TRP A 388 -1.11 16.75 1.96
N ASP A 389 -0.62 17.07 0.79
CA ASP A 389 -0.62 18.43 0.27
C ASP A 389 -2.04 18.90 -0.07
N LYS A 390 -2.33 20.18 0.19
CA LYS A 390 -3.60 20.80 -0.16
C LYS A 390 -3.86 20.69 -1.67
N GLY A 391 -5.02 20.18 -2.06
CA GLY A 391 -5.43 19.99 -3.45
C GLY A 391 -4.96 18.67 -4.06
N ARG A 392 -4.23 17.83 -3.33
CA ARG A 392 -3.92 16.47 -3.73
C ARG A 392 -5.13 15.57 -3.41
N GLY A 393 -5.76 15.00 -4.44
CA GLY A 393 -6.90 14.08 -4.29
C GLY A 393 -6.47 12.73 -3.72
N LEU A 394 -7.39 12.07 -3.04
CA LEU A 394 -7.25 10.68 -2.59
C LEU A 394 -8.29 9.83 -3.31
N TYR A 395 -7.90 8.68 -3.85
CA TYR A 395 -8.82 7.74 -4.48
C TYR A 395 -8.54 6.32 -3.97
N THR A 396 -9.54 5.46 -4.06
CA THR A 396 -9.46 4.09 -3.56
C THR A 396 -10.25 3.14 -4.43
N GLU A 397 -10.02 1.86 -4.23
CA GLU A 397 -10.77 0.79 -4.88
C GLU A 397 -12.26 0.86 -4.50
N PRO A 398 -13.16 0.70 -5.48
CA PRO A 398 -14.58 0.65 -5.18
C PRO A 398 -14.97 -0.64 -4.44
N ALA A 399 -15.99 -0.57 -3.59
CA ALA A 399 -16.57 -1.74 -2.94
C ALA A 399 -17.52 -2.47 -3.91
N ILE A 400 -16.98 -3.21 -4.87
CA ILE A 400 -17.76 -4.02 -5.81
C ILE A 400 -17.28 -5.48 -5.81
N PRO A 401 -18.21 -6.45 -5.97
CA PRO A 401 -17.87 -7.88 -5.79
C PRO A 401 -16.80 -8.41 -6.74
N VAL A 402 -16.67 -7.81 -7.93
CA VAL A 402 -15.78 -8.27 -9.02
C VAL A 402 -14.49 -7.47 -9.11
N TRP A 403 -14.14 -6.64 -8.11
CA TRP A 403 -12.98 -5.76 -8.20
C TRP A 403 -11.68 -6.51 -8.45
N ASP A 404 -11.38 -7.52 -7.66
CA ASP A 404 -10.13 -8.28 -7.77
C ASP A 404 -9.99 -9.00 -9.11
N GLU A 405 -11.09 -9.60 -9.60
CA GLU A 405 -11.10 -10.24 -10.91
C GLU A 405 -10.89 -9.22 -12.02
N LEU A 406 -11.59 -8.08 -11.94
CA LEU A 406 -11.50 -7.00 -12.92
C LEU A 406 -10.08 -6.45 -13.00
N GLU A 407 -9.48 -6.12 -11.87
CA GLU A 407 -8.13 -5.56 -11.81
C GLU A 407 -7.06 -6.57 -12.24
N THR A 408 -7.21 -7.84 -11.86
CA THR A 408 -6.32 -8.93 -12.30
C THR A 408 -6.41 -9.14 -13.82
N LYS A 409 -7.61 -9.15 -14.37
CA LYS A 409 -7.82 -9.28 -15.82
C LYS A 409 -7.30 -8.06 -16.59
N LEU A 410 -7.45 -6.87 -16.03
CA LEU A 410 -6.84 -5.66 -16.59
C LEU A 410 -5.31 -5.78 -16.60
N ALA A 411 -4.71 -6.22 -15.49
CA ALA A 411 -3.27 -6.41 -15.37
C ALA A 411 -2.70 -7.39 -16.44
N GLU A 412 -3.33 -8.54 -16.64
CA GLU A 412 -2.94 -9.52 -17.68
C GLU A 412 -2.88 -8.89 -19.08
N ARG A 413 -3.85 -8.04 -19.40
CA ARG A 413 -3.94 -7.36 -20.70
C ARG A 413 -2.95 -6.21 -20.84
N LEU A 414 -2.71 -5.48 -19.77
CA LEU A 414 -1.70 -4.43 -19.74
C LEU A 414 -0.30 -5.00 -19.96
N VAL A 415 0.04 -6.12 -19.32
CA VAL A 415 1.33 -6.82 -19.58
C VAL A 415 1.49 -7.14 -21.07
N THR A 416 0.45 -7.68 -21.70
CA THR A 416 0.46 -7.95 -23.14
C THR A 416 0.59 -6.66 -23.97
N ALA A 417 -0.12 -5.60 -23.59
CA ALA A 417 -0.06 -4.32 -24.30
C ALA A 417 1.32 -3.66 -24.16
N TYR A 418 1.93 -3.70 -22.98
CA TYR A 418 3.27 -3.12 -22.73
C TYR A 418 4.37 -3.80 -23.56
N ALA A 419 4.22 -5.08 -23.87
CA ALA A 419 5.14 -5.83 -24.72
C ALA A 419 4.93 -5.58 -26.23
N ASP A 420 3.81 -4.98 -26.62
CA ASP A 420 3.41 -4.81 -28.02
C ASP A 420 4.04 -3.57 -28.68
N LYS A 421 5.24 -3.76 -29.27
CA LYS A 421 5.95 -2.67 -29.97
C LYS A 421 5.15 -2.09 -31.15
N SER A 422 4.19 -2.83 -31.72
CA SER A 422 3.39 -2.33 -32.86
C SER A 422 2.48 -1.16 -32.47
N LEU A 423 2.23 -0.93 -31.18
CA LEU A 423 1.47 0.20 -30.64
C LEU A 423 2.28 1.52 -30.61
N MET A 424 3.61 1.45 -30.77
CA MET A 424 4.46 2.63 -30.77
C MET A 424 4.11 3.57 -31.93
N ASP A 425 3.85 4.84 -31.62
CA ASP A 425 3.43 5.87 -32.58
C ASP A 425 2.17 5.52 -33.40
N LYS A 426 1.28 4.66 -32.85
CA LYS A 426 0.00 4.23 -33.44
C LYS A 426 -1.19 4.64 -32.55
N PRO A 427 -1.65 5.89 -32.59
CA PRO A 427 -2.76 6.35 -31.73
C PRO A 427 -4.03 5.51 -31.90
N ASP A 428 -4.38 5.13 -33.12
CA ASP A 428 -5.56 4.29 -33.38
C ASP A 428 -5.40 2.88 -32.82
N GLY A 429 -4.19 2.30 -32.87
CA GLY A 429 -3.87 1.03 -32.24
C GLY A 429 -4.03 1.07 -30.72
N ILE A 430 -3.53 2.15 -30.09
CA ILE A 430 -3.71 2.40 -28.65
C ILE A 430 -5.20 2.56 -28.33
N ALA A 431 -5.94 3.34 -29.10
CA ALA A 431 -7.38 3.54 -28.89
C ALA A 431 -8.15 2.23 -29.00
N LYS A 432 -7.87 1.41 -30.02
CA LYS A 432 -8.45 0.07 -30.19
C LYS A 432 -8.15 -0.83 -28.99
N ARG A 433 -6.90 -0.90 -28.54
CA ARG A 433 -6.48 -1.71 -27.41
C ARG A 433 -7.19 -1.27 -26.10
N ILE A 434 -7.29 0.02 -25.83
CA ILE A 434 -8.02 0.54 -24.67
C ILE A 434 -9.50 0.15 -24.73
N LYS A 435 -10.15 0.31 -25.90
CA LYS A 435 -11.55 -0.07 -26.09
C LYS A 435 -11.80 -1.55 -25.84
N GLU A 436 -10.91 -2.42 -26.33
CA GLU A 436 -10.99 -3.87 -26.11
C GLU A 436 -10.88 -4.23 -24.61
N MET A 437 -9.92 -3.64 -23.91
CA MET A 437 -9.75 -3.85 -22.46
C MET A 437 -10.96 -3.34 -21.66
N ALA A 438 -11.47 -2.17 -22.04
CA ALA A 438 -12.62 -1.54 -21.39
C ALA A 438 -13.91 -2.37 -21.58
N ALA A 439 -14.16 -2.87 -22.79
CA ALA A 439 -15.30 -3.75 -23.05
C ALA A 439 -15.29 -5.01 -22.17
N GLN A 440 -14.12 -5.57 -21.92
CA GLN A 440 -13.97 -6.75 -21.07
C GLN A 440 -14.17 -6.41 -19.57
N SER A 441 -13.78 -5.21 -19.12
CA SER A 441 -14.12 -4.74 -17.78
C SER A 441 -15.63 -4.54 -17.62
N ASP A 442 -16.28 -3.95 -18.63
CA ASP A 442 -17.75 -3.80 -18.64
C ASP A 442 -18.47 -5.15 -18.66
N ASP A 443 -17.94 -6.15 -19.34
CA ASP A 443 -18.53 -7.49 -19.36
C ASP A 443 -18.48 -8.18 -17.98
N LEU A 444 -17.41 -7.97 -17.19
CA LEU A 444 -17.37 -8.43 -15.80
C LEU A 444 -18.43 -7.71 -14.94
N LEU A 445 -18.57 -6.40 -15.10
CA LEU A 445 -19.61 -5.62 -14.41
C LEU A 445 -21.04 -6.05 -14.78
N LYS A 446 -21.28 -6.39 -16.08
CA LYS A 446 -22.56 -6.94 -16.55
C LYS A 446 -22.85 -8.31 -15.94
N LYS A 447 -21.88 -9.22 -15.93
CA LYS A 447 -22.02 -10.54 -15.31
C LYS A 447 -22.34 -10.43 -13.81
N ALA A 448 -21.79 -9.44 -13.13
CA ALA A 448 -22.09 -9.15 -11.74
C ALA A 448 -23.41 -8.40 -11.52
N GLY A 449 -24.16 -8.03 -12.57
CA GLY A 449 -25.44 -7.30 -12.46
C GLY A 449 -25.33 -5.84 -12.01
N ILE A 450 -24.12 -5.25 -12.05
CA ILE A 450 -23.85 -3.89 -11.55
C ILE A 450 -23.46 -2.90 -12.66
N TYR A 451 -23.53 -3.28 -13.92
CA TYR A 451 -23.20 -2.41 -15.06
C TYR A 451 -24.29 -1.39 -15.37
N GLY A 452 -23.91 -0.16 -15.73
CA GLY A 452 -24.79 0.92 -16.22
C GLY A 452 -24.03 1.90 -17.13
N THR A 453 -24.79 2.66 -17.95
CA THR A 453 -24.24 3.58 -18.97
C THR A 453 -24.68 5.03 -18.81
N ASP A 454 -25.55 5.34 -17.83
CA ASP A 454 -26.14 6.66 -17.58
C ASP A 454 -25.22 7.62 -16.80
#